data_0463fdc2dab9fac825e350766596bec8
#
_entry.id   0463fdc2dab9fac825e350766596bec8
#
_cell.length_a   1.000
_cell.length_b   1.000
_cell.length_c   1.000
_cell.angle_alpha   90.00
_cell.angle_beta   90.00
_cell.angle_gamma   90.00
#
_symmetry.space_group_name_H-M   'P 1'
#
loop_
_entity.id
_entity.type
_entity.pdbx_description
1 polymer ?
#
loop_
_entity_poly.entity_id
_entity_poly.type
_entity_poly.pdbx_seq_one_letter_code
_entity_poly.pdbx_strand_id
1 'polypeptide(L)'
;MNNTPVRITVGSEFSGLPELSDHQRFLLKQITEGDAVLRGAPGSGKTTLLLAAVAELVRKDHSFLVLTPDRSRADQLMPAVQALAPNAVRPVRTPIGWAYSIVSQWRNTRGQPLGDVELLTGANMDRMLAQLLEESAIQWPEELSDTIRSLPAFRMELRDLIDTAAESGTTAEHLEELGRIRAM
;
A
#
# COMPACT_ATOMS: atom_id res chain seq x y z
N MET A 1 14.64 -14.64 -28.48
CA MET A 1 13.68 -13.60 -28.12
C MET A 1 14.49 -12.40 -27.65
N ASN A 2 14.56 -11.36 -28.49
CA ASN A 2 15.39 -10.17 -28.20
C ASN A 2 14.69 -9.33 -27.12
N ASN A 3 15.26 -9.33 -25.95
CA ASN A 3 14.88 -8.44 -24.87
C ASN A 3 15.60 -7.09 -25.08
N THR A 4 15.04 -6.22 -25.93
CA THR A 4 15.58 -4.87 -26.10
C THR A 4 15.16 -4.03 -24.90
N PRO A 5 16.08 -3.55 -24.05
CA PRO A 5 15.71 -2.67 -22.95
C PRO A 5 15.15 -1.36 -23.51
N VAL A 6 13.94 -1.02 -23.10
CA VAL A 6 13.34 0.30 -23.41
C VAL A 6 14.15 1.36 -22.67
N ARG A 7 15.00 2.08 -23.41
CA ARG A 7 15.77 3.20 -22.89
C ARG A 7 14.89 4.45 -22.99
N ILE A 8 14.31 4.87 -21.86
CA ILE A 8 13.61 6.14 -21.78
C ILE A 8 14.68 7.23 -21.57
N THR A 9 14.92 8.02 -22.60
CA THR A 9 15.82 9.18 -22.52
C THR A 9 14.98 10.38 -22.12
N VAL A 10 15.23 10.94 -20.95
CA VAL A 10 14.57 12.16 -20.48
C VAL A 10 15.21 13.36 -21.22
N GLY A 11 14.72 13.63 -22.39
CA GLY A 11 14.91 14.90 -23.07
C GLY A 11 13.60 15.67 -22.99
N SER A 12 13.63 16.97 -23.04
CA SER A 12 12.61 17.99 -22.74
C SER A 12 11.19 17.81 -23.32
N GLU A 13 10.87 16.70 -23.91
CA GLU A 13 9.55 16.27 -24.34
C GLU A 13 9.38 14.81 -23.96
N PHE A 14 8.24 14.42 -23.44
CA PHE A 14 7.81 13.07 -23.02
C PHE A 14 8.14 11.95 -24.03
N SER A 15 9.40 11.75 -24.42
CA SER A 15 9.82 10.72 -25.35
C SER A 15 9.91 9.37 -24.66
N GLY A 16 8.79 8.66 -24.63
CA GLY A 16 8.67 7.31 -24.07
C GLY A 16 7.29 6.97 -23.54
N LEU A 17 6.42 7.96 -23.31
CA LEU A 17 5.01 7.73 -23.04
C LEU A 17 4.21 7.76 -24.35
N PRO A 18 3.19 6.90 -24.52
CA PRO A 18 2.30 6.97 -25.66
C PRO A 18 1.62 8.34 -25.73
N GLU A 19 1.29 8.80 -26.94
CA GLU A 19 0.52 10.03 -27.10
C GLU A 19 -0.79 9.96 -26.32
N LEU A 20 -1.00 10.98 -25.49
CA LEU A 20 -2.24 11.11 -24.73
C LEU A 20 -3.35 11.63 -25.65
N SER A 21 -4.53 11.03 -25.56
CA SER A 21 -5.74 11.57 -26.19
C SER A 21 -6.11 12.93 -25.53
N ASP A 22 -6.95 13.71 -26.20
CA ASP A 22 -7.42 15.01 -25.65
C ASP A 22 -8.13 14.83 -24.32
N HIS A 23 -8.91 13.76 -24.17
CA HIS A 23 -9.53 13.41 -22.90
C HIS A 23 -8.51 13.09 -21.81
N GLN A 24 -7.44 12.35 -22.12
CA GLN A 24 -6.37 12.05 -21.18
C GLN A 24 -5.58 13.30 -20.78
N ARG A 25 -5.34 14.24 -21.72
CA ARG A 25 -4.73 15.54 -21.41
C ARG A 25 -5.59 16.37 -20.49
N PHE A 26 -6.90 16.39 -20.68
CA PHE A 26 -7.83 17.04 -19.78
C PHE A 26 -7.78 16.43 -18.39
N LEU A 27 -7.83 15.09 -18.27
CA LEU A 27 -7.72 14.38 -16.98
C LEU A 27 -6.36 14.66 -16.31
N LEU A 28 -5.26 14.65 -17.06
CA LEU A 28 -3.93 14.95 -16.54
C LEU A 28 -3.90 16.32 -15.85
N LYS A 29 -4.50 17.32 -16.44
CA LYS A 29 -4.59 18.64 -15.81
C LYS A 29 -5.35 18.59 -14.49
N GLN A 30 -6.49 17.90 -14.44
CA GLN A 30 -7.30 17.77 -13.22
C GLN A 30 -6.52 17.09 -12.07
N ILE A 31 -5.83 15.99 -12.34
CA ILE A 31 -5.09 15.22 -11.30
C ILE A 31 -3.78 15.89 -10.87
N THR A 32 -3.25 16.84 -11.62
CA THR A 32 -2.04 17.58 -11.23
C THR A 32 -2.35 18.93 -10.56
N GLU A 33 -3.61 19.37 -10.57
CA GLU A 33 -4.05 20.63 -9.98
C GLU A 33 -4.92 20.46 -8.72
N GLY A 34 -5.36 19.21 -8.41
CA GLY A 34 -6.21 18.94 -7.24
C GLY A 34 -6.40 17.48 -6.95
N ASP A 35 -7.27 17.19 -5.98
CA ASP A 35 -7.65 15.81 -5.64
C ASP A 35 -8.55 15.23 -6.72
N ALA A 36 -8.21 14.04 -7.21
CA ALA A 36 -8.99 13.37 -8.24
C ALA A 36 -9.03 11.85 -8.03
N VAL A 37 -10.16 11.24 -8.35
CA VAL A 37 -10.34 9.78 -8.39
C VAL A 37 -10.56 9.35 -9.83
N LEU A 38 -9.60 8.59 -10.37
CA LEU A 38 -9.69 8.05 -11.72
C LEU A 38 -10.21 6.61 -11.71
N ARG A 39 -11.39 6.39 -12.27
CA ARG A 39 -11.98 5.06 -12.44
C ARG A 39 -12.01 4.68 -13.93
N GLY A 40 -11.75 3.41 -14.22
CA GLY A 40 -11.78 2.92 -15.61
C GLY A 40 -11.54 1.40 -15.66
N ALA A 41 -11.97 0.78 -16.77
CA ALA A 41 -11.78 -0.64 -17.03
C ALA A 41 -10.28 -1.02 -17.08
N PRO A 42 -9.92 -2.29 -16.91
CA PRO A 42 -8.59 -2.79 -17.26
C PRO A 42 -8.19 -2.38 -18.68
N GLY A 43 -6.93 -1.97 -18.89
CA GLY A 43 -6.46 -1.54 -20.21
C GLY A 43 -6.85 -0.12 -20.64
N SER A 44 -7.64 0.63 -19.86
CA SER A 44 -8.08 2.00 -20.21
C SER A 44 -6.98 3.09 -20.12
N GLY A 45 -5.73 2.73 -19.90
CA GLY A 45 -4.62 3.67 -19.86
C GLY A 45 -4.40 4.40 -18.53
N LYS A 46 -4.99 3.92 -17.42
CA LYS A 46 -4.79 4.52 -16.07
C LYS A 46 -3.31 4.61 -15.68
N THR A 47 -2.54 3.56 -15.93
CA THR A 47 -1.10 3.54 -15.64
C THR A 47 -0.34 4.52 -16.54
N THR A 48 -0.71 4.64 -17.80
CA THR A 48 -0.15 5.63 -18.72
C THR A 48 -0.39 7.05 -18.20
N LEU A 49 -1.61 7.33 -17.74
CA LEU A 49 -1.96 8.64 -17.19
C LEU A 49 -1.23 8.91 -15.86
N LEU A 50 -1.04 7.90 -15.00
CA LEU A 50 -0.22 8.00 -13.79
C LEU A 50 1.23 8.39 -14.15
N LEU A 51 1.85 7.71 -15.10
CA LEU A 51 3.22 8.02 -15.53
C LEU A 51 3.31 9.41 -16.16
N ALA A 52 2.31 9.83 -16.92
CA ALA A 52 2.22 11.18 -17.46
C ALA A 52 2.12 12.23 -16.35
N ALA A 53 1.36 11.95 -15.28
CA ALA A 53 1.27 12.83 -14.11
C ALA A 53 2.62 12.95 -13.38
N VAL A 54 3.31 11.82 -13.18
CA VAL A 54 4.66 11.82 -12.61
C VAL A 54 5.60 12.69 -13.44
N ALA A 55 5.62 12.51 -14.75
CA ALA A 55 6.48 13.30 -15.63
C ALA A 55 6.16 14.80 -15.59
N GLU A 56 4.87 15.16 -15.52
CA GLU A 56 4.44 16.56 -15.38
C GLU A 56 4.87 17.17 -14.04
N LEU A 57 4.76 16.41 -12.92
CA LEU A 57 5.23 16.83 -11.61
C LEU A 57 6.75 17.03 -11.58
N VAL A 58 7.50 16.11 -12.19
CA VAL A 58 8.96 16.24 -12.34
C VAL A 58 9.32 17.48 -13.15
N ARG A 59 8.61 17.73 -14.26
CA ARG A 59 8.83 18.92 -15.10
C ARG A 59 8.58 20.23 -14.33
N LYS A 60 7.63 20.21 -13.39
CA LYS A 60 7.30 21.37 -12.51
C LYS A 60 8.18 21.43 -11.25
N ASP A 61 9.18 20.56 -11.11
CA ASP A 61 10.04 20.44 -9.92
C ASP A 61 9.24 20.18 -8.62
N HIS A 62 8.12 19.46 -8.75
CA HIS A 62 7.32 19.04 -7.60
C HIS A 62 7.78 17.68 -7.09
N SER A 63 7.80 17.53 -5.75
CA SER A 63 7.97 16.23 -5.12
C SER A 63 6.72 15.38 -5.30
N PHE A 64 6.92 14.08 -5.45
CA PHE A 64 5.83 13.13 -5.60
C PHE A 64 6.15 11.80 -4.92
N LEU A 65 5.12 11.00 -4.68
CA LEU A 65 5.21 9.63 -4.21
C LEU A 65 4.10 8.81 -4.89
N VAL A 66 4.48 7.69 -5.47
CA VAL A 66 3.54 6.70 -6.02
C VAL A 66 3.32 5.62 -4.99
N LEU A 67 2.07 5.44 -4.55
CA LEU A 67 1.68 4.33 -3.67
C LEU A 67 0.99 3.24 -4.48
N THR A 68 1.36 1.99 -4.21
CA THR A 68 0.80 0.79 -4.86
C THR A 68 0.23 -0.15 -3.81
N PRO A 69 -0.82 -0.92 -4.12
CA PRO A 69 -1.44 -1.81 -3.14
C PRO A 69 -0.48 -2.89 -2.61
N ASP A 70 0.45 -3.35 -3.45
CA ASP A 70 1.37 -4.42 -3.11
C ASP A 70 2.77 -4.20 -3.69
N ARG A 71 3.73 -5.02 -3.24
CA ARG A 71 5.14 -4.94 -3.63
C ARG A 71 5.36 -5.32 -5.10
N SER A 72 4.64 -6.32 -5.60
CA SER A 72 4.78 -6.76 -7.00
C SER A 72 4.45 -5.61 -7.95
N ARG A 73 3.40 -4.85 -7.64
CA ARG A 73 3.01 -3.68 -8.41
C ARG A 73 4.02 -2.54 -8.28
N ALA A 74 4.60 -2.35 -7.10
CA ALA A 74 5.67 -1.38 -6.91
C ALA A 74 6.89 -1.72 -7.77
N ASP A 75 7.33 -2.98 -7.75
CA ASP A 75 8.48 -3.46 -8.51
C ASP A 75 8.24 -3.34 -10.03
N GLN A 76 7.01 -3.56 -10.51
CA GLN A 76 6.64 -3.37 -11.91
C GLN A 76 6.68 -1.90 -12.37
N LEU A 77 6.27 -0.97 -11.51
CA LEU A 77 6.20 0.46 -11.85
C LEU A 77 7.54 1.18 -11.64
N MET A 78 8.37 0.69 -10.72
CA MET A 78 9.62 1.33 -10.33
C MET A 78 10.52 1.69 -11.52
N PRO A 79 10.80 0.80 -12.51
CA PRO A 79 11.67 1.14 -13.63
C PRO A 79 11.16 2.32 -14.47
N ALA A 80 9.86 2.37 -14.73
CA ALA A 80 9.26 3.44 -15.52
C ALA A 80 9.29 4.78 -14.77
N VAL A 81 8.94 4.77 -13.48
CA VAL A 81 8.97 5.99 -12.64
C VAL A 81 10.42 6.46 -12.44
N GLN A 82 11.37 5.54 -12.23
CA GLN A 82 12.78 5.89 -12.07
C GLN A 82 13.39 6.48 -13.36
N ALA A 83 12.93 6.03 -14.52
CA ALA A 83 13.37 6.60 -15.79
C ALA A 83 12.85 8.04 -15.99
N LEU A 84 11.66 8.37 -15.48
CA LEU A 84 11.10 9.72 -15.50
C LEU A 84 11.73 10.63 -14.44
N ALA A 85 12.13 10.06 -13.29
CA ALA A 85 12.69 10.78 -12.16
C ALA A 85 13.97 10.10 -11.64
N PRO A 86 15.10 10.19 -12.35
CA PRO A 86 16.33 9.48 -11.99
C PRO A 86 16.88 9.81 -10.59
N ASN A 87 16.64 11.02 -10.14
CA ASN A 87 17.12 11.52 -8.84
C ASN A 87 16.15 11.25 -7.67
N ALA A 88 14.96 10.72 -7.96
CA ALA A 88 13.98 10.43 -6.91
C ALA A 88 14.39 9.19 -6.12
N VAL A 89 14.44 9.32 -4.78
CA VAL A 89 14.81 8.23 -3.88
C VAL A 89 13.57 7.41 -3.53
N ARG A 90 13.52 6.18 -4.04
CA ARG A 90 12.40 5.25 -3.81
C ARG A 90 11.02 5.89 -4.07
N PRO A 91 10.78 6.38 -5.28
CA PRO A 91 9.57 7.13 -5.61
C PRO A 91 8.30 6.28 -5.68
N VAL A 92 8.42 4.95 -5.68
CA VAL A 92 7.30 4.00 -5.67
C VAL A 92 7.38 3.14 -4.43
N ARG A 93 6.30 3.03 -3.67
CA ARG A 93 6.24 2.28 -2.41
C ARG A 93 4.86 1.68 -2.18
N THR A 94 4.78 0.74 -1.25
CA THR A 94 3.50 0.37 -0.63
C THR A 94 3.19 1.33 0.53
N PRO A 95 1.90 1.51 0.92
CA PRO A 95 1.52 2.32 2.08
C PRO A 95 2.29 1.90 3.36
N ILE A 96 2.37 0.60 3.63
CA ILE A 96 3.12 0.05 4.78
C ILE A 96 4.61 0.40 4.68
N GLY A 97 5.23 0.23 3.50
CA GLY A 97 6.64 0.55 3.29
C GLY A 97 6.93 2.05 3.43
N TRP A 98 5.97 2.89 3.07
CA TRP A 98 6.07 4.34 3.28
C TRP A 98 5.91 4.71 4.76
N ALA A 99 4.88 4.19 5.43
CA ALA A 99 4.65 4.39 6.86
C ALA A 99 5.87 3.96 7.69
N TYR A 100 6.44 2.78 7.41
CA TYR A 100 7.68 2.33 8.03
C TYR A 100 8.84 3.32 7.85
N SER A 101 8.98 3.92 6.67
CA SER A 101 10.04 4.91 6.45
C SER A 101 9.83 6.19 7.24
N ILE A 102 8.58 6.64 7.44
CA ILE A 102 8.24 7.79 8.28
C ILE A 102 8.59 7.52 9.74
N VAL A 103 8.15 6.37 10.26
CA VAL A 103 8.46 5.96 11.66
C VAL A 103 9.96 5.84 11.86
N SER A 104 10.67 5.23 10.90
CA SER A 104 12.12 5.07 10.93
C SER A 104 12.84 6.43 10.98
N GLN A 105 12.44 7.36 10.12
CA GLN A 105 13.01 8.69 10.08
C GLN A 105 12.73 9.47 11.38
N TRP A 106 11.50 9.42 11.87
CA TRP A 106 11.09 10.07 13.11
C TRP A 106 11.88 9.56 14.33
N ARG A 107 12.11 8.24 14.43
CA ARG A 107 12.93 7.66 15.50
C ARG A 107 14.40 8.08 15.38
N ASN A 108 14.96 8.07 14.19
CA ASN A 108 16.34 8.52 13.97
C ASN A 108 16.55 9.98 14.41
N THR A 109 15.59 10.88 14.14
CA THR A 109 15.68 12.29 14.59
C THR A 109 15.65 12.44 16.11
N ARG A 110 15.16 11.43 16.83
CA ARG A 110 15.11 11.40 18.31
C ARG A 110 16.22 10.59 18.96
N GLY A 111 17.18 10.10 18.18
CA GLY A 111 18.28 9.27 18.68
C GLY A 111 17.82 7.90 19.22
N GLN A 112 16.63 7.45 18.88
CA GLN A 112 16.09 6.14 19.26
C GLN A 112 16.49 5.11 18.21
N PRO A 113 17.20 4.03 18.57
CA PRO A 113 17.58 3.00 17.58
C PRO A 113 16.34 2.30 17.01
N LEU A 114 16.41 1.93 15.73
CA LEU A 114 15.37 1.18 15.01
C LEU A 114 15.19 -0.26 15.52
N GLY A 115 16.12 -0.77 16.35
CA GLY A 115 16.15 -2.16 16.78
C GLY A 115 14.87 -2.69 17.44
N ASP A 116 13.99 -1.80 17.93
CA ASP A 116 12.76 -2.17 18.61
C ASP A 116 11.50 -2.05 17.71
N VAL A 117 11.67 -1.71 16.42
CA VAL A 117 10.54 -1.66 15.46
C VAL A 117 10.67 -2.81 14.49
N GLU A 118 9.97 -3.88 14.76
CA GLU A 118 9.85 -5.00 13.84
C GLU A 118 8.64 -4.81 12.93
N LEU A 119 8.83 -4.97 11.62
CA LEU A 119 7.72 -5.04 10.70
C LEU A 119 7.03 -6.40 10.86
N LEU A 120 5.82 -6.41 11.38
CA LEU A 120 5.04 -7.64 11.49
C LEU A 120 4.74 -8.18 10.09
N THR A 121 5.46 -9.23 9.71
CA THR A 121 5.15 -10.01 8.51
C THR A 121 3.96 -10.93 8.76
N GLY A 122 3.30 -11.42 7.70
CA GLY A 122 2.19 -12.37 7.87
C GLY A 122 2.54 -13.59 8.73
N ALA A 123 3.77 -14.12 8.61
CA ALA A 123 4.24 -15.25 9.43
C ALA A 123 4.46 -14.88 10.91
N ASN A 124 4.99 -13.68 11.18
CA ASN A 124 5.18 -13.19 12.55
C ASN A 124 3.85 -12.89 13.22
N MET A 125 2.90 -12.30 12.47
CA MET A 125 1.53 -12.06 12.95
C MET A 125 0.82 -13.38 13.27
N ASP A 126 0.91 -14.39 12.39
CA ASP A 126 0.30 -15.71 12.63
C ASP A 126 0.86 -16.37 13.89
N ARG A 127 2.17 -16.30 14.12
CA ARG A 127 2.80 -16.81 15.33
C ARG A 127 2.35 -16.07 16.58
N MET A 128 2.29 -14.74 16.52
CA MET A 128 1.81 -13.90 17.62
C MET A 128 0.35 -14.20 17.96
N LEU A 129 -0.52 -14.33 16.96
CA LEU A 129 -1.92 -14.70 17.15
C LEU A 129 -2.05 -16.11 17.75
N ALA A 130 -1.25 -17.07 17.28
CA ALA A 130 -1.25 -18.43 17.87
C ALA A 130 -0.90 -18.38 19.35
N GLN A 131 0.15 -17.66 19.73
CA GLN A 131 0.57 -17.50 21.12
C GLN A 131 -0.49 -16.78 21.96
N LEU A 132 -1.06 -15.68 21.47
CA LEU A 132 -2.12 -14.93 22.18
C LEU A 132 -3.37 -15.79 22.40
N LEU A 133 -3.75 -16.62 21.44
CA LEU A 133 -4.90 -17.53 21.56
C LEU A 133 -4.64 -18.63 22.58
N GLU A 134 -3.42 -19.16 22.64
CA GLU A 134 -3.01 -20.20 23.59
C GLU A 134 -2.92 -19.66 25.03
N GLU A 135 -2.37 -18.45 25.20
CA GLU A 135 -2.21 -17.79 26.50
C GLU A 135 -3.48 -17.08 27.00
N SER A 136 -4.50 -16.95 26.13
CA SER A 136 -5.72 -16.19 26.43
C SER A 136 -6.58 -16.86 27.48
N ALA A 137 -6.88 -16.14 28.56
CA ALA A 137 -7.86 -16.56 29.58
C ALA A 137 -9.33 -16.25 29.21
N ILE A 138 -9.60 -15.85 27.97
CA ILE A 138 -10.94 -15.50 27.50
C ILE A 138 -11.80 -16.76 27.46
N GLN A 139 -13.03 -16.69 28.01
CA GLN A 139 -14.02 -17.75 27.85
C GLN A 139 -14.62 -17.65 26.43
N TRP A 140 -14.24 -18.60 25.61
CA TRP A 140 -14.72 -18.70 24.24
C TRP A 140 -16.07 -19.45 24.20
N PRO A 141 -16.96 -19.12 23.24
CA PRO A 141 -18.16 -19.95 22.97
C PRO A 141 -17.79 -21.40 22.65
N GLU A 142 -18.69 -22.34 22.99
CA GLU A 142 -18.45 -23.78 22.77
C GLU A 142 -18.18 -24.11 21.30
N GLU A 143 -18.77 -23.35 20.38
CA GLU A 143 -18.60 -23.49 18.93
C GLU A 143 -17.15 -23.19 18.49
N LEU A 144 -16.42 -22.38 19.26
CA LEU A 144 -15.03 -22.03 19.02
C LEU A 144 -14.11 -22.82 19.95
N SER A 145 -14.16 -24.16 19.85
CA SER A 145 -13.30 -25.06 20.63
C SER A 145 -11.80 -24.82 20.38
N ASP A 146 -10.95 -25.30 21.29
CA ASP A 146 -9.49 -25.22 21.16
C ASP A 146 -8.99 -25.75 19.80
N THR A 147 -9.62 -26.83 19.33
CA THR A 147 -9.30 -27.41 18.02
C THR A 147 -9.55 -26.42 16.88
N ILE A 148 -10.64 -25.68 16.91
CA ILE A 148 -10.97 -24.70 15.89
C ILE A 148 -10.02 -23.51 15.98
N ARG A 149 -9.76 -23.00 17.18
CA ARG A 149 -8.86 -21.85 17.40
C ARG A 149 -7.41 -22.13 17.03
N SER A 150 -6.98 -23.38 17.09
CA SER A 150 -5.64 -23.79 16.65
C SER A 150 -5.46 -23.88 15.14
N LEU A 151 -6.55 -23.83 14.35
CA LEU A 151 -6.48 -23.89 12.90
C LEU A 151 -5.87 -22.64 12.29
N PRO A 152 -4.99 -22.78 11.28
CA PRO A 152 -4.47 -21.62 10.52
C PRO A 152 -5.58 -20.77 9.88
N ALA A 153 -6.67 -21.40 9.44
CA ALA A 153 -7.82 -20.71 8.86
C ALA A 153 -8.48 -19.73 9.85
N PHE A 154 -8.66 -20.16 11.11
CA PHE A 154 -9.22 -19.30 12.16
C PHE A 154 -8.33 -18.07 12.43
N ARG A 155 -7.01 -18.27 12.51
CA ARG A 155 -6.06 -17.17 12.70
C ARG A 155 -6.04 -16.22 11.51
N MET A 156 -6.23 -16.73 10.29
CA MET A 156 -6.33 -15.91 9.09
C MET A 156 -7.59 -15.02 9.13
N GLU A 157 -8.75 -15.57 9.48
CA GLU A 157 -9.98 -14.79 9.64
C GLU A 157 -9.86 -13.75 10.76
N LEU A 158 -9.23 -14.11 11.87
CA LEU A 158 -8.99 -13.17 12.98
C LEU A 158 -8.07 -12.01 12.55
N ARG A 159 -7.03 -12.30 11.78
CA ARG A 159 -6.15 -11.28 11.21
C ARG A 159 -6.91 -10.37 10.26
N ASP A 160 -7.70 -10.93 9.35
CA ASP A 160 -8.51 -10.15 8.39
C ASP A 160 -9.52 -9.25 9.12
N LEU A 161 -10.08 -9.72 10.24
CA LEU A 161 -10.94 -8.90 11.12
C LEU A 161 -10.15 -7.73 11.74
N ILE A 162 -8.97 -7.99 12.28
CA ILE A 162 -8.09 -6.96 12.87
C ILE A 162 -7.70 -5.92 11.82
N ASP A 163 -7.28 -6.37 10.64
CA ASP A 163 -6.87 -5.49 9.54
C ASP A 163 -8.06 -4.63 9.07
N THR A 164 -9.24 -5.22 8.90
CA THR A 164 -10.47 -4.51 8.51
C THR A 164 -10.89 -3.48 9.57
N ALA A 165 -10.81 -3.83 10.85
CA ALA A 165 -11.11 -2.91 11.95
C ALA A 165 -10.12 -1.73 11.96
N ALA A 166 -8.83 -2.00 11.79
CA ALA A 166 -7.80 -0.97 11.74
C ALA A 166 -7.99 -0.03 10.53
N GLU A 167 -8.29 -0.57 9.34
CA GLU A 167 -8.55 0.21 8.12
C GLU A 167 -9.79 1.10 8.23
N SER A 168 -10.83 0.62 8.92
CA SER A 168 -12.08 1.37 9.15
C SER A 168 -12.02 2.31 10.36
N GLY A 169 -10.92 2.29 11.14
CA GLY A 169 -10.82 3.05 12.39
C GLY A 169 -11.75 2.54 13.49
N THR A 170 -12.20 1.27 13.37
CA THR A 170 -13.09 0.64 14.36
C THR A 170 -12.27 0.22 15.58
N THR A 171 -12.69 0.66 16.78
CA THR A 171 -12.02 0.28 18.02
C THR A 171 -12.52 -1.07 18.55
N ALA A 172 -11.81 -1.64 19.53
CA ALA A 172 -12.21 -2.89 20.18
C ALA A 172 -13.59 -2.76 20.85
N GLU A 173 -13.88 -1.60 21.47
CA GLU A 173 -15.16 -1.31 22.10
C GLU A 173 -16.33 -1.29 21.09
N HIS A 174 -16.09 -0.70 19.91
CA HIS A 174 -17.08 -0.72 18.83
C HIS A 174 -17.35 -2.13 18.29
N LEU A 175 -16.30 -2.97 18.17
CA LEU A 175 -16.46 -4.37 17.78
C LEU A 175 -17.30 -5.15 18.80
N GLU A 176 -17.07 -4.93 20.09
CA GLU A 176 -17.86 -5.55 21.16
C GLU A 176 -19.32 -5.12 21.11
N GLU A 177 -19.59 -3.84 20.87
CA GLU A 177 -20.96 -3.31 20.73
C GLU A 177 -21.67 -3.94 19.51
N LEU A 178 -21.00 -4.04 18.37
CA LEU A 178 -21.54 -4.69 17.17
C LEU A 178 -21.84 -6.18 17.41
N GLY A 179 -21.00 -6.86 18.17
CA GLY A 179 -21.23 -8.26 18.58
C GLY A 179 -22.49 -8.42 19.45
N ARG A 180 -22.71 -7.51 20.39
CA ARG A 180 -23.91 -7.52 21.24
C ARG A 180 -25.20 -7.27 20.45
N ILE A 181 -25.18 -6.34 19.49
CA ILE A 181 -26.38 -6.02 18.65
C ILE A 181 -26.74 -7.23 17.78
N ARG A 182 -25.80 -8.01 17.29
CA ARG A 182 -26.07 -9.20 16.47
C ARG A 182 -26.53 -10.42 17.26
N ALA A 183 -26.25 -10.47 18.55
CA ALA A 183 -26.66 -11.57 19.44
C ALA A 183 -28.10 -11.41 20.00
N MET A 184 -28.76 -10.29 19.73
CA MET A 184 -30.18 -10.01 20.03
C MET A 184 -31.05 -10.42 18.85
#